data_8526aee38b01c62c448665de60f833ab
#
_entry.id   8526aee38b01c62c448665de60f833ab
#
_cell.length_a   1.000
_cell.length_b   1.000
_cell.length_c   1.000
_cell.angle_alpha   90.00
_cell.angle_beta   90.00
_cell.angle_gamma   90.00
#
_symmetry.space_group_name_H-M   'P 1'
#
loop_
_entity.id
_entity.type
_entity.pdbx_description
1 polymer ?
#
loop_
_entity_poly.entity_id
_entity_poly.type
_entity_poly.pdbx_seq_one_letter_code
_entity_poly.pdbx_strand_id
1 'polypeptide(L)'
;MKNYSSENTALLIVDPFNDFLSENGKLWSLTKETVKGVNLIENLKNILYAGRSSGIKVVYVPHHLTEKGDFADWKFLAPTHKGSLDNSLFEKGSWGGEFHPELLPQSGDLVAQNHWTASGFANTNLDFLLKQHNIDHVVIAGMKANTCIDTTSRYAVELGFHTTLIKDAIAAFNWEEIKATVEVNFPKYGHTLLSTEEFIDVLK
;
A
#
# COMPACT_ATOMS: atom_id res chain seq x y z
N MET A 1 9.87 0.88 24.38
CA MET A 1 10.30 1.39 23.08
C MET A 1 9.81 0.40 22.04
N LYS A 2 9.10 0.85 21.00
CA LYS A 2 8.66 -0.01 19.90
C LYS A 2 9.89 -0.34 19.08
N ASN A 3 10.26 -1.61 19.00
CA ASN A 3 11.49 -2.02 18.36
C ASN A 3 11.19 -2.40 16.91
N TYR A 4 11.27 -1.44 16.00
CA TYR A 4 11.30 -1.71 14.55
C TYR A 4 12.72 -2.15 14.19
N SER A 5 12.98 -3.45 14.23
CA SER A 5 14.30 -3.98 13.91
C SER A 5 14.35 -4.53 12.48
N SER A 6 15.56 -4.57 11.91
CA SER A 6 15.79 -5.20 10.60
C SER A 6 15.48 -6.70 10.59
N GLU A 7 15.41 -7.33 11.75
CA GLU A 7 15.20 -8.77 11.88
C GLU A 7 13.72 -9.17 11.80
N ASN A 8 12.80 -8.25 12.17
CA ASN A 8 11.39 -8.61 12.31
C ASN A 8 10.40 -7.62 11.67
N THR A 9 10.88 -6.55 11.02
CA THR A 9 10.03 -5.49 10.47
C THR A 9 10.06 -5.45 8.95
N ALA A 10 8.88 -5.29 8.33
CA ALA A 10 8.75 -4.97 6.92
C ALA A 10 7.95 -3.70 6.68
N LEU A 11 8.41 -2.87 5.73
CA LEU A 11 7.68 -1.75 5.17
C LEU A 11 6.92 -2.23 3.92
N LEU A 12 5.59 -2.18 3.96
CA LEU A 12 4.71 -2.55 2.86
C LEU A 12 4.31 -1.31 2.07
N ILE A 13 4.67 -1.26 0.79
CA ILE A 13 4.28 -0.20 -0.15
C ILE A 13 3.17 -0.73 -1.04
N VAL A 14 1.95 -0.26 -0.80
CA VAL A 14 0.73 -0.75 -1.45
C VAL A 14 0.40 0.12 -2.66
N ASP A 15 0.22 -0.50 -3.81
CA ASP A 15 -0.29 0.08 -5.06
C ASP A 15 0.37 1.40 -5.52
N PRO A 16 1.70 1.51 -5.59
CA PRO A 16 2.36 2.75 -6.00
C PRO A 16 2.36 2.98 -7.52
N PHE A 17 1.20 2.80 -8.17
CA PHE A 17 1.05 2.86 -9.63
C PHE A 17 0.92 4.27 -10.19
N ASN A 18 1.35 4.45 -11.44
CA ASN A 18 1.19 5.71 -12.17
C ASN A 18 -0.26 6.15 -12.30
N ASP A 19 -1.21 5.21 -12.48
CA ASP A 19 -2.64 5.56 -12.56
C ASP A 19 -3.17 6.28 -11.32
N PHE A 20 -2.60 6.01 -10.14
CA PHE A 20 -2.93 6.73 -8.91
C PHE A 20 -2.14 8.01 -8.69
N LEU A 21 -0.83 7.99 -9.02
CA LEU A 21 0.15 8.91 -8.45
C LEU A 21 0.69 9.96 -9.44
N SER A 22 0.46 9.76 -10.73
CA SER A 22 1.06 10.60 -11.78
C SER A 22 0.01 11.47 -12.49
N GLU A 23 0.41 12.65 -12.96
CA GLU A 23 -0.50 13.64 -13.58
C GLU A 23 -1.27 13.13 -14.81
N ASN A 24 -0.73 12.13 -15.52
CA ASN A 24 -1.39 11.48 -16.66
C ASN A 24 -2.10 10.17 -16.27
N GLY A 25 -2.12 9.82 -14.99
CA GLY A 25 -2.79 8.62 -14.49
C GLY A 25 -4.31 8.72 -14.58
N LYS A 26 -4.98 7.61 -14.88
CA LYS A 26 -6.44 7.56 -15.08
C LYS A 26 -7.22 7.99 -13.83
N LEU A 27 -6.65 7.82 -12.65
CA LEU A 27 -7.25 8.21 -11.36
C LEU A 27 -6.74 9.54 -10.81
N TRP A 28 -5.77 10.18 -11.48
CA TRP A 28 -5.16 11.41 -10.99
C TRP A 28 -6.16 12.52 -10.68
N SER A 29 -7.18 12.70 -11.52
CA SER A 29 -8.21 13.72 -11.27
C SER A 29 -8.93 13.55 -9.94
N LEU A 30 -9.01 12.31 -9.42
CA LEU A 30 -9.62 11.96 -8.14
C LEU A 30 -8.63 12.01 -6.97
N THR A 31 -7.35 11.66 -7.22
CA THR A 31 -6.36 11.50 -6.15
C THR A 31 -5.50 12.73 -5.91
N LYS A 32 -5.35 13.62 -6.90
CA LYS A 32 -4.37 14.73 -6.90
C LYS A 32 -4.44 15.63 -5.67
N GLU A 33 -5.63 15.88 -5.16
CA GLU A 33 -5.82 16.77 -4.01
C GLU A 33 -5.19 16.16 -2.75
N THR A 34 -5.50 14.91 -2.46
CA THR A 34 -4.99 14.22 -1.29
C THR A 34 -3.52 13.84 -1.44
N VAL A 35 -3.12 13.33 -2.62
CA VAL A 35 -1.71 13.00 -2.91
C VAL A 35 -0.80 14.22 -2.73
N LYS A 36 -1.19 15.39 -3.27
CA LYS A 36 -0.44 16.63 -3.07
C LYS A 36 -0.56 17.14 -1.63
N GLY A 37 -1.75 17.06 -1.05
CA GLY A 37 -2.04 17.59 0.29
C GLY A 37 -1.28 16.88 1.42
N VAL A 38 -1.08 15.56 1.34
CA VAL A 38 -0.22 14.82 2.28
C VAL A 38 1.23 14.75 1.84
N ASN A 39 1.60 15.32 0.69
CA ASN A 39 2.94 15.19 0.10
C ASN A 39 3.37 13.72 -0.12
N LEU A 40 2.45 12.89 -0.61
CA LEU A 40 2.56 11.43 -0.59
C LEU A 40 3.85 10.89 -1.22
N ILE A 41 4.21 11.37 -2.42
CA ILE A 41 5.39 10.87 -3.15
C ILE A 41 6.65 11.09 -2.32
N GLU A 42 6.84 12.29 -1.78
CA GLU A 42 8.02 12.61 -0.99
C GLU A 42 8.05 11.81 0.32
N ASN A 43 6.91 11.66 0.99
CA ASN A 43 6.81 10.86 2.20
C ASN A 43 7.13 9.38 1.92
N LEU A 44 6.62 8.81 0.82
CA LEU A 44 6.95 7.44 0.41
C LEU A 44 8.44 7.29 0.10
N LYS A 45 9.06 8.24 -0.60
CA LYS A 45 10.52 8.25 -0.86
C LYS A 45 11.31 8.25 0.44
N ASN A 46 10.92 9.10 1.38
CA ASN A 46 11.60 9.27 2.66
C ASN A 46 11.53 7.99 3.52
N ILE A 47 10.35 7.35 3.63
CA ILE A 47 10.23 6.08 4.37
C ILE A 47 10.92 4.92 3.66
N LEU A 48 10.92 4.87 2.32
CA LEU A 48 11.68 3.89 1.55
C LEU A 48 13.17 4.03 1.78
N TYR A 49 13.69 5.26 1.72
CA TYR A 49 15.11 5.53 1.99
C TYR A 49 15.50 5.13 3.42
N ALA A 50 14.72 5.55 4.42
CA ALA A 50 14.98 5.23 5.81
C ALA A 50 14.89 3.72 6.08
N GLY A 51 13.86 3.06 5.55
CA GLY A 51 13.67 1.62 5.69
C GLY A 51 14.82 0.81 5.10
N ARG A 52 15.22 1.12 3.86
CA ARG A 52 16.38 0.48 3.22
C ARG A 52 17.67 0.72 3.98
N SER A 53 17.89 1.96 4.44
CA SER A 53 19.10 2.34 5.19
C SER A 53 19.20 1.66 6.55
N SER A 54 18.07 1.39 7.21
CA SER A 54 18.02 0.67 8.50
C SER A 54 18.03 -0.85 8.34
N GLY A 55 17.95 -1.35 7.10
CA GLY A 55 17.96 -2.78 6.79
C GLY A 55 16.64 -3.52 7.02
N ILE A 56 15.54 -2.83 7.30
CA ILE A 56 14.22 -3.49 7.34
C ILE A 56 13.81 -3.93 5.93
N LYS A 57 12.99 -4.98 5.85
CA LYS A 57 12.49 -5.46 4.55
C LYS A 57 11.55 -4.45 3.93
N VAL A 58 11.74 -4.13 2.65
CA VAL A 58 10.76 -3.41 1.84
C VAL A 58 10.02 -4.42 0.97
N VAL A 59 8.69 -4.39 1.01
CA VAL A 59 7.82 -5.29 0.24
C VAL A 59 6.79 -4.46 -0.53
N TYR A 60 6.80 -4.57 -1.84
CA TYR A 60 5.77 -4.01 -2.70
C TYR A 60 4.57 -4.93 -2.74
N VAL A 61 3.38 -4.35 -2.60
CA VAL A 61 2.11 -5.08 -2.54
C VAL A 61 1.20 -4.55 -3.65
N PRO A 62 1.39 -5.02 -4.90
CA PRO A 62 0.72 -4.47 -6.07
C PRO A 62 -0.69 -5.04 -6.27
N HIS A 63 -1.60 -4.19 -6.76
CA HIS A 63 -2.89 -4.59 -7.29
C HIS A 63 -2.75 -5.40 -8.58
N HIS A 64 -3.76 -6.20 -8.89
CA HIS A 64 -3.87 -6.91 -10.16
C HIS A 64 -3.78 -5.93 -11.35
N LEU A 65 -2.99 -6.30 -12.36
CA LEU A 65 -2.90 -5.56 -13.60
C LEU A 65 -4.03 -6.02 -14.53
N THR A 66 -4.96 -5.12 -14.86
CA THR A 66 -6.15 -5.43 -15.62
C THR A 66 -5.82 -5.90 -17.04
N GLU A 67 -6.42 -7.02 -17.43
CA GLU A 67 -6.33 -7.59 -18.78
C GLU A 67 -7.72 -7.74 -19.41
N LYS A 68 -7.77 -7.81 -20.74
CA LYS A 68 -9.03 -8.04 -21.45
C LYS A 68 -9.64 -9.39 -21.06
N GLY A 69 -10.86 -9.38 -20.60
CA GLY A 69 -11.59 -10.57 -20.16
C GLY A 69 -11.54 -10.84 -18.66
N ASP A 70 -10.78 -10.06 -17.91
CA ASP A 70 -10.80 -10.12 -16.45
C ASP A 70 -12.22 -9.94 -15.91
N PHE A 71 -12.53 -10.66 -14.85
CA PHE A 71 -13.81 -10.62 -14.14
C PHE A 71 -15.04 -11.09 -14.95
N ALA A 72 -14.90 -11.49 -16.24
CA ALA A 72 -16.02 -11.79 -17.13
C ALA A 72 -16.97 -12.88 -16.57
N ASP A 73 -16.39 -13.88 -15.89
CA ASP A 73 -17.14 -15.02 -15.31
C ASP A 73 -17.31 -14.91 -13.79
N TRP A 74 -17.00 -13.75 -13.21
CA TRP A 74 -17.16 -13.56 -11.76
C TRP A 74 -18.63 -13.43 -11.40
N LYS A 75 -19.10 -14.31 -10.51
CA LYS A 75 -20.48 -14.32 -10.06
C LYS A 75 -20.91 -13.02 -9.37
N PHE A 76 -19.99 -12.39 -8.64
CA PHE A 76 -20.23 -11.15 -7.90
C PHE A 76 -19.06 -10.19 -8.08
N LEU A 77 -19.28 -9.10 -8.80
CA LEU A 77 -18.34 -8.01 -8.96
C LEU A 77 -18.59 -6.93 -7.91
N ALA A 78 -17.58 -6.62 -7.10
CA ALA A 78 -17.64 -5.44 -6.25
C ALA A 78 -17.53 -4.14 -7.10
N PRO A 79 -18.02 -3.00 -6.60
CA PRO A 79 -17.93 -1.72 -7.31
C PRO A 79 -16.51 -1.33 -7.74
N THR A 80 -15.50 -1.68 -6.93
CA THR A 80 -14.09 -1.42 -7.24
C THR A 80 -13.61 -2.22 -8.44
N HIS A 81 -13.96 -3.52 -8.56
CA HIS A 81 -13.61 -4.35 -9.72
C HIS A 81 -14.28 -3.82 -10.98
N LYS A 82 -15.57 -3.45 -10.88
CA LYS A 82 -16.30 -2.84 -12.00
C LYS A 82 -15.62 -1.54 -12.45
N GLY A 83 -15.23 -0.68 -11.52
CA GLY A 83 -14.50 0.54 -11.83
C GLY A 83 -13.17 0.28 -12.52
N SER A 84 -12.42 -0.74 -12.09
CA SER A 84 -11.15 -1.14 -12.72
C SER A 84 -11.36 -1.64 -14.14
N LEU A 85 -12.39 -2.48 -14.37
CA LEU A 85 -12.72 -3.01 -15.67
C LEU A 85 -13.20 -1.91 -16.64
N ASP A 86 -14.19 -1.10 -16.23
CA ASP A 86 -14.81 -0.05 -17.06
C ASP A 86 -13.79 1.01 -17.52
N ASN A 87 -12.73 1.24 -16.73
CA ASN A 87 -11.69 2.25 -17.01
C ASN A 87 -10.33 1.63 -17.39
N SER A 88 -10.22 0.31 -17.48
CA SER A 88 -8.95 -0.39 -17.70
C SER A 88 -7.84 0.13 -16.78
N LEU A 89 -8.14 0.23 -15.45
CA LEU A 89 -7.19 0.74 -14.48
C LEU A 89 -6.02 -0.24 -14.31
N PHE A 90 -4.82 0.30 -14.14
CA PHE A 90 -3.59 -0.50 -13.99
C PHE A 90 -3.43 -1.54 -15.10
N GLU A 91 -3.75 -1.16 -16.35
CA GLU A 91 -3.74 -2.08 -17.48
C GLU A 91 -2.34 -2.68 -17.70
N LYS A 92 -2.26 -4.00 -17.84
CA LYS A 92 -1.02 -4.73 -18.06
C LYS A 92 -0.29 -4.25 -19.31
N GLY A 93 0.97 -3.90 -19.16
CA GLY A 93 1.80 -3.37 -20.24
C GLY A 93 1.53 -1.92 -20.60
N SER A 94 0.62 -1.22 -19.89
CA SER A 94 0.46 0.22 -20.01
C SER A 94 1.32 0.96 -18.97
N TRP A 95 1.68 2.19 -19.29
CA TRP A 95 2.36 3.08 -18.36
C TRP A 95 1.59 3.29 -17.03
N GLY A 96 0.25 3.32 -17.07
CA GLY A 96 -0.59 3.46 -15.89
C GLY A 96 -0.47 2.30 -14.90
N GLY A 97 -0.22 1.09 -15.41
CA GLY A 97 0.03 -0.13 -14.64
C GLY A 97 1.49 -0.32 -14.20
N GLU A 98 2.38 0.60 -14.52
CA GLU A 98 3.74 0.61 -13.99
C GLU A 98 3.80 1.36 -12.64
N PHE A 99 4.78 1.01 -11.81
CA PHE A 99 5.06 1.76 -10.60
C PHE A 99 5.54 3.18 -10.90
N HIS A 100 5.20 4.11 -10.03
CA HIS A 100 5.68 5.50 -10.15
C HIS A 100 7.22 5.53 -10.22
N PRO A 101 7.83 6.29 -11.15
CA PRO A 101 9.28 6.22 -11.43
C PRO A 101 10.16 6.55 -10.23
N GLU A 102 9.68 7.38 -9.30
CA GLU A 102 10.42 7.71 -8.07
C GLU A 102 10.27 6.66 -6.96
N LEU A 103 9.39 5.64 -7.14
CA LEU A 103 9.05 4.63 -6.15
C LEU A 103 9.37 3.21 -6.62
N LEU A 104 10.28 3.05 -7.58
CA LEU A 104 10.62 1.74 -8.13
C LEU A 104 11.26 0.82 -7.09
N PRO A 105 10.97 -0.50 -7.11
CA PRO A 105 11.70 -1.48 -6.33
C PRO A 105 13.21 -1.43 -6.63
N GLN A 106 14.01 -1.62 -5.60
CA GLN A 106 15.46 -1.71 -5.70
C GLN A 106 15.95 -3.13 -5.41
N SER A 107 17.22 -3.39 -5.68
CA SER A 107 17.83 -4.68 -5.33
C SER A 107 17.68 -4.96 -3.83
N GLY A 108 17.13 -6.13 -3.48
CA GLY A 108 16.86 -6.52 -2.11
C GLY A 108 15.42 -6.28 -1.64
N ASP A 109 14.64 -5.47 -2.37
CA ASP A 109 13.21 -5.34 -2.13
C ASP A 109 12.45 -6.58 -2.63
N LEU A 110 11.34 -6.89 -1.99
CA LEU A 110 10.45 -7.96 -2.39
C LEU A 110 9.22 -7.39 -3.12
N VAL A 111 8.67 -8.16 -4.04
CA VAL A 111 7.40 -7.85 -4.69
C VAL A 111 6.46 -9.04 -4.48
N ALA A 112 5.36 -8.82 -3.79
CA ALA A 112 4.34 -9.84 -3.58
C ALA A 112 3.55 -10.10 -4.87
N GLN A 113 2.84 -11.22 -4.92
CA GLN A 113 1.87 -11.47 -5.99
C GLN A 113 0.77 -10.40 -5.96
N ASN A 114 0.36 -9.98 -7.14
CA ASN A 114 -0.69 -8.98 -7.32
C ASN A 114 -2.00 -9.44 -6.67
N HIS A 115 -2.60 -8.58 -5.85
CA HIS A 115 -3.88 -8.87 -5.21
C HIS A 115 -5.06 -8.49 -6.11
N TRP A 116 -6.03 -9.39 -6.22
CA TRP A 116 -7.23 -9.22 -7.05
C TRP A 116 -8.31 -8.35 -6.40
N THR A 117 -8.31 -8.29 -5.09
CA THR A 117 -9.27 -7.56 -4.27
C THR A 117 -8.56 -6.58 -3.37
N ALA A 118 -9.24 -5.96 -2.41
CA ALA A 118 -8.62 -4.91 -1.59
C ALA A 118 -7.52 -5.40 -0.63
N SER A 119 -7.43 -6.70 -0.30
CA SER A 119 -6.41 -7.17 0.62
C SER A 119 -5.12 -7.58 -0.09
N GLY A 120 -4.00 -7.00 0.30
CA GLY A 120 -2.68 -7.45 -0.13
C GLY A 120 -2.30 -8.86 0.36
N PHE A 121 -3.01 -9.40 1.36
CA PHE A 121 -2.78 -10.75 1.90
C PHE A 121 -3.66 -11.81 1.27
N ALA A 122 -4.95 -11.49 1.05
CA ALA A 122 -5.91 -12.49 0.60
C ALA A 122 -5.57 -13.02 -0.80
N ASN A 123 -5.37 -14.34 -0.91
CA ASN A 123 -5.05 -15.04 -2.15
C ASN A 123 -3.75 -14.56 -2.83
N THR A 124 -2.78 -14.11 -2.03
CA THR A 124 -1.42 -13.74 -2.47
C THR A 124 -0.38 -14.53 -1.69
N ASN A 125 0.89 -14.32 -2.02
CA ASN A 125 2.01 -14.89 -1.28
C ASN A 125 2.59 -13.95 -0.21
N LEU A 126 1.93 -12.83 0.12
CA LEU A 126 2.49 -11.84 1.04
C LEU A 126 2.79 -12.43 2.43
N ASP A 127 1.82 -13.12 3.03
CA ASP A 127 2.00 -13.78 4.34
C ASP A 127 3.17 -14.78 4.32
N PHE A 128 3.27 -15.57 3.26
CA PHE A 128 4.37 -16.52 3.08
C PHE A 128 5.72 -15.80 3.02
N LEU A 129 5.84 -14.73 2.21
CA LEU A 129 7.08 -13.96 2.09
C LEU A 129 7.50 -13.37 3.43
N LEU A 130 6.57 -12.75 4.16
CA LEU A 130 6.85 -12.15 5.47
C LEU A 130 7.34 -13.21 6.47
N LYS A 131 6.67 -14.35 6.55
CA LYS A 131 7.06 -15.46 7.45
C LYS A 131 8.42 -16.06 7.09
N GLN A 132 8.77 -16.18 5.81
CA GLN A 132 10.09 -16.68 5.39
C GLN A 132 11.23 -15.73 5.82
N HIS A 133 10.92 -14.47 6.08
CA HIS A 133 11.88 -13.46 6.57
C HIS A 133 11.74 -13.17 8.06
N ASN A 134 11.02 -14.00 8.83
CA ASN A 134 10.76 -13.85 10.27
C ASN A 134 10.11 -12.51 10.65
N ILE A 135 9.31 -11.92 9.74
CA ILE A 135 8.63 -10.65 9.97
C ILE A 135 7.37 -10.91 10.81
N ASP A 136 7.22 -10.14 11.88
CA ASP A 136 6.05 -10.08 12.74
C ASP A 136 5.53 -8.64 12.94
N HIS A 137 6.27 -7.63 12.42
CA HIS A 137 5.88 -6.22 12.41
C HIS A 137 5.77 -5.71 10.98
N VAL A 138 4.59 -5.19 10.61
CA VAL A 138 4.37 -4.58 9.30
C VAL A 138 4.04 -3.11 9.46
N VAL A 139 4.68 -2.30 8.62
CA VAL A 139 4.46 -0.85 8.49
C VAL A 139 3.85 -0.61 7.13
N ILE A 140 2.67 0.00 7.06
CA ILE A 140 1.86 0.06 5.83
C ILE A 140 1.74 1.50 5.36
N ALA A 141 2.00 1.71 4.05
CA ALA A 141 1.88 2.99 3.36
C ALA A 141 1.47 2.78 1.89
N GLY A 142 1.01 3.82 1.20
CA GLY A 142 0.64 3.80 -0.23
C GLY A 142 -0.82 4.14 -0.50
N MET A 143 -1.44 3.41 -1.43
CA MET A 143 -2.78 3.66 -1.95
C MET A 143 -3.69 2.43 -1.75
N LYS A 144 -4.97 2.58 -1.70
CA LYS A 144 -5.82 3.73 -1.37
C LYS A 144 -6.32 3.56 0.06
N ALA A 145 -6.39 4.63 0.84
CA ALA A 145 -6.58 4.60 2.29
C ALA A 145 -7.75 3.69 2.75
N ASN A 146 -8.96 3.95 2.31
CA ASN A 146 -10.18 3.26 2.77
C ASN A 146 -10.49 1.94 2.03
N THR A 147 -9.58 1.44 1.20
CA THR A 147 -9.69 0.15 0.50
C THR A 147 -8.45 -0.70 0.73
N CYS A 148 -7.45 -0.64 -0.16
CA CYS A 148 -6.30 -1.54 -0.11
C CYS A 148 -5.49 -1.37 1.18
N ILE A 149 -5.30 -0.14 1.67
CA ILE A 149 -4.60 0.12 2.92
C ILE A 149 -5.40 -0.41 4.12
N ASP A 150 -6.67 -0.02 4.29
CA ASP A 150 -7.49 -0.42 5.44
C ASP A 150 -7.70 -1.95 5.47
N THR A 151 -7.99 -2.55 4.31
CA THR A 151 -8.21 -4.00 4.22
C THR A 151 -6.93 -4.80 4.46
N THR A 152 -5.80 -4.38 3.90
CA THR A 152 -4.50 -5.02 4.15
C THR A 152 -4.10 -4.90 5.61
N SER A 153 -4.34 -3.74 6.24
CA SER A 153 -4.05 -3.51 7.66
C SER A 153 -4.90 -4.41 8.57
N ARG A 154 -6.19 -4.55 8.30
CA ARG A 154 -7.09 -5.46 9.06
C ARG A 154 -6.63 -6.90 8.92
N TYR A 155 -6.34 -7.33 7.70
CA TYR A 155 -5.91 -8.70 7.45
C TYR A 155 -4.57 -9.02 8.11
N ALA A 156 -3.64 -8.05 8.15
CA ALA A 156 -2.39 -8.18 8.88
C ALA A 156 -2.62 -8.46 10.38
N VAL A 157 -3.54 -7.71 11.02
CA VAL A 157 -3.91 -7.93 12.43
C VAL A 157 -4.51 -9.32 12.65
N GLU A 158 -5.43 -9.75 11.78
CA GLU A 158 -6.06 -11.09 11.85
C GLU A 158 -5.03 -12.23 11.69
N LEU A 159 -3.95 -12.01 10.96
CA LEU A 159 -2.83 -12.95 10.81
C LEU A 159 -1.81 -12.88 11.96
N GLY A 160 -1.98 -11.97 12.91
CA GLY A 160 -1.15 -11.83 14.09
C GLY A 160 0.06 -10.90 13.95
N PHE A 161 0.15 -10.10 12.87
CA PHE A 161 1.20 -9.10 12.73
C PHE A 161 0.94 -7.88 13.62
N HIS A 162 2.01 -7.37 14.25
CA HIS A 162 1.97 -6.01 14.78
C HIS A 162 1.88 -5.03 13.59
N THR A 163 0.77 -4.29 13.52
CA THR A 163 0.44 -3.47 12.35
C THR A 163 0.55 -1.99 12.68
N THR A 164 1.41 -1.30 11.94
CA THR A 164 1.62 0.15 11.97
C THR A 164 1.13 0.78 10.68
N LEU A 165 0.45 1.92 10.75
CA LEU A 165 0.06 2.73 9.61
C LEU A 165 0.81 4.06 9.63
N ILE A 166 1.36 4.49 8.49
CA ILE A 166 1.96 5.82 8.34
C ILE A 166 0.88 6.78 7.80
N LYS A 167 0.32 7.60 8.71
CA LYS A 167 -0.88 8.41 8.48
C LYS A 167 -0.76 9.47 7.36
N ASP A 168 0.44 9.97 7.11
CA ASP A 168 0.77 10.98 6.10
C ASP A 168 1.51 10.39 4.88
N ALA A 169 1.64 9.06 4.82
CA ALA A 169 2.14 8.31 3.67
C ALA A 169 1.06 7.42 3.05
N ILE A 170 -0.21 7.83 3.16
CA ILE A 170 -1.37 7.25 2.47
C ILE A 170 -2.21 8.35 1.86
N ALA A 171 -2.90 8.05 0.75
CA ALA A 171 -3.86 8.97 0.16
C ALA A 171 -5.13 8.23 -0.33
N ALA A 172 -6.13 9.00 -0.78
CA ALA A 172 -7.43 8.51 -1.19
C ALA A 172 -8.05 9.44 -2.25
N PHE A 173 -9.32 9.24 -2.61
CA PHE A 173 -10.01 10.12 -3.54
C PHE A 173 -10.43 11.46 -2.90
N ASN A 174 -10.58 11.47 -1.58
CA ASN A 174 -10.95 12.66 -0.81
C ASN A 174 -10.46 12.56 0.64
N TRP A 175 -10.57 13.66 1.38
CA TRP A 175 -10.13 13.74 2.77
C TRP A 175 -11.01 12.93 3.74
N GLU A 176 -12.29 12.75 3.44
CA GLU A 176 -13.21 11.94 4.23
C GLU A 176 -12.78 10.47 4.26
N GLU A 177 -12.30 9.95 3.11
CA GLU A 177 -11.78 8.58 3.03
C GLU A 177 -10.50 8.40 3.86
N ILE A 178 -9.58 9.38 3.82
CA ILE A 178 -8.38 9.38 4.68
C ILE A 178 -8.78 9.43 6.15
N LYS A 179 -9.66 10.36 6.51
CA LYS A 179 -10.15 10.52 7.87
C LYS A 179 -10.84 9.25 8.38
N ALA A 180 -11.69 8.63 7.56
CA ALA A 180 -12.33 7.36 7.92
C ALA A 180 -11.30 6.28 8.27
N THR A 181 -10.21 6.17 7.51
CA THR A 181 -9.16 5.20 7.77
C THR A 181 -8.34 5.57 9.01
N VAL A 182 -7.82 6.79 9.06
CA VAL A 182 -6.82 7.21 10.08
C VAL A 182 -7.45 7.47 11.44
N GLU A 183 -8.61 8.14 11.48
CA GLU A 183 -9.19 8.61 12.75
C GLU A 183 -10.31 7.69 13.27
N VAL A 184 -11.00 6.97 12.38
CA VAL A 184 -12.19 6.18 12.75
C VAL A 184 -11.87 4.69 12.80
N ASN A 185 -11.34 4.14 11.71
CA ASN A 185 -11.17 2.69 11.56
C ASN A 185 -9.90 2.17 12.23
N PHE A 186 -8.74 2.62 11.77
CA PHE A 186 -7.45 2.09 12.20
C PHE A 186 -7.26 2.10 13.73
N PRO A 187 -7.64 3.14 14.49
CA PRO A 187 -7.53 3.15 15.95
C PRO A 187 -8.36 2.08 16.67
N LYS A 188 -9.27 1.38 15.97
CA LYS A 188 -10.10 0.32 16.56
C LYS A 188 -9.47 -1.07 16.44
N TYR A 189 -8.52 -1.26 15.53
CA TYR A 189 -7.91 -2.57 15.28
C TYR A 189 -6.39 -2.52 15.14
N GLY A 190 -5.83 -1.43 14.63
CA GLY A 190 -4.40 -1.29 14.42
C GLY A 190 -3.63 -1.02 15.71
N HIS A 191 -2.33 -1.29 15.70
CA HIS A 191 -1.51 -1.20 16.91
C HIS A 191 -0.81 0.15 17.06
N THR A 192 -0.34 0.73 15.94
CA THR A 192 0.45 1.96 15.97
C THR A 192 0.15 2.85 14.78
N LEU A 193 -0.06 4.13 15.05
CA LEU A 193 -0.21 5.17 14.03
C LEU A 193 0.97 6.13 14.17
N LEU A 194 1.75 6.30 13.09
CA LEU A 194 2.91 7.21 13.05
C LEU A 194 2.79 8.18 11.87
N SER A 195 3.46 9.31 11.97
CA SER A 195 3.81 10.11 10.80
C SER A 195 5.08 9.56 10.14
N THR A 196 5.38 10.04 8.94
CA THR A 196 6.64 9.80 8.23
C THR A 196 7.85 10.14 9.11
N GLU A 197 7.85 11.31 9.75
CA GLU A 197 8.92 11.77 10.62
C GLU A 197 9.08 10.85 11.84
N GLU A 198 7.98 10.55 12.54
CA GLU A 198 7.97 9.65 13.70
C GLU A 198 8.50 8.25 13.35
N PHE A 199 8.15 7.73 12.15
CA PHE A 199 8.66 6.44 11.71
C PHE A 199 10.17 6.48 11.41
N ILE A 200 10.66 7.52 10.75
CA ILE A 200 12.09 7.70 10.47
C ILE A 200 12.88 7.80 11.79
N ASP A 201 12.34 8.50 12.77
CA ASP A 201 13.03 8.66 14.07
C ASP A 201 13.13 7.36 14.88
N VAL A 202 12.13 6.48 14.79
CA VAL A 202 12.19 5.18 15.50
C VAL A 202 13.06 4.14 14.78
N LEU A 203 13.52 4.41 13.56
CA LEU A 203 14.49 3.57 12.82
C LEU A 203 15.95 3.96 13.08
N LYS A 204 16.21 5.13 13.66
CA LYS A 204 17.55 5.62 14.04
C LYS A 204 18.05 4.92 15.31
#